data_cee37741b61235c1cc1cba904512bf6b
#
_entry.id   cee37741b61235c1cc1cba904512bf6b
#
_cell.length_a   1.000
_cell.length_b   1.000
_cell.length_c   1.000
_cell.angle_alpha   90.00
_cell.angle_beta   90.00
_cell.angle_gamma   90.00
#
_symmetry.space_group_name_H-M   'P 1'
#
loop_
_entity.id
_entity.type
_entity.pdbx_description
1 polymer ?
#
loop_
_entity_poly.entity_id
_entity_poly.type
_entity_poly.pdbx_seq_one_letter_code
_entity_poly.pdbx_strand_id
1 'polypeptide(L)'
;LLEQEHGSAEAGLAAAKESLAAFAGQYEAAHLAGMRRKLGLSTQREGDQALVQDLLDRMAANRADFTLTFRRLCEAAAGSAGDAAVRALFADPAAYDGWAAAWRERLAAESTSAPERAAAMRKANPAFIPRNHLVEEALNAAVERQDFQPFERLLEVLANPFEDRPGLERYAASAQPEEAVRYTFCGT
;
A
#
# COMPACT_ATOMS: atom_id res chain seq x y z
N LEU A 1 34.34 4.19 -7.18
CA LEU A 1 33.75 4.59 -5.91
C LEU A 1 34.14 3.60 -4.81
N LEU A 2 33.72 2.33 -4.86
CA LEU A 2 34.03 1.32 -3.83
C LEU A 2 35.54 1.08 -3.63
N GLU A 3 36.34 1.08 -4.70
CA GLU A 3 37.79 0.97 -4.60
C GLU A 3 38.44 2.15 -3.90
N GLN A 4 37.91 3.36 -4.09
CA GLN A 4 38.39 4.59 -3.43
C GLN A 4 38.04 4.59 -1.94
N GLU A 5 36.91 4.03 -1.55
CA GLU A 5 36.47 3.95 -0.15
C GLU A 5 37.17 2.83 0.63
N HIS A 6 37.47 1.71 -0.01
CA HIS A 6 38.01 0.50 0.65
C HIS A 6 39.52 0.24 0.37
N GLY A 7 40.18 1.08 -0.41
CA GLY A 7 41.63 1.06 -0.61
C GLY A 7 42.14 0.01 -1.59
N SER A 8 41.29 -0.93 -2.05
CA SER A 8 41.61 -1.88 -3.12
C SER A 8 40.36 -2.41 -3.82
N ALA A 9 40.50 -2.85 -5.06
CA ALA A 9 39.43 -3.47 -5.82
C ALA A 9 38.87 -4.73 -5.13
N GLU A 10 39.74 -5.52 -4.52
CA GLU A 10 39.38 -6.77 -3.85
C GLU A 10 38.54 -6.48 -2.55
N ALA A 11 38.96 -5.51 -1.76
CA ALA A 11 38.22 -5.06 -0.57
C ALA A 11 36.87 -4.43 -0.96
N GLY A 12 36.85 -3.63 -2.02
CA GLY A 12 35.60 -3.06 -2.57
C GLY A 12 34.62 -4.15 -3.06
N LEU A 13 35.11 -5.19 -3.71
CA LEU A 13 34.29 -6.32 -4.15
C LEU A 13 33.74 -7.13 -2.96
N ALA A 14 34.54 -7.33 -1.92
CA ALA A 14 34.13 -8.01 -0.69
C ALA A 14 33.00 -7.23 0.01
N ALA A 15 33.13 -5.91 0.17
CA ALA A 15 32.13 -5.04 0.74
C ALA A 15 30.82 -5.02 -0.06
N ALA A 16 30.92 -5.04 -1.40
CA ALA A 16 29.74 -5.13 -2.27
C ALA A 16 28.98 -6.46 -2.10
N LYS A 17 29.72 -7.56 -2.00
CA LYS A 17 29.10 -8.90 -1.77
C LYS A 17 28.42 -8.98 -0.40
N GLU A 18 29.05 -8.42 0.64
CA GLU A 18 28.47 -8.37 1.98
C GLU A 18 27.18 -7.52 1.99
N SER A 19 27.18 -6.35 1.36
CA SER A 19 26.00 -5.50 1.22
C SER A 19 24.85 -6.21 0.48
N LEU A 20 25.15 -6.92 -0.61
CA LEU A 20 24.16 -7.71 -1.33
C LEU A 20 23.61 -8.86 -0.49
N ALA A 21 24.46 -9.54 0.27
CA ALA A 21 24.04 -10.64 1.14
C ALA A 21 23.12 -10.15 2.28
N ALA A 22 23.36 -8.94 2.81
CA ALA A 22 22.54 -8.33 3.86
C ALA A 22 21.21 -7.79 3.34
N PHE A 23 21.08 -7.51 2.04
CA PHE A 23 19.91 -6.82 1.46
C PHE A 23 18.59 -7.56 1.69
N ALA A 24 18.56 -8.86 1.47
CA ALA A 24 17.34 -9.67 1.59
C ALA A 24 16.74 -9.57 3.00
N GLY A 25 17.55 -9.76 4.04
CA GLY A 25 17.10 -9.66 5.43
C GLY A 25 16.66 -8.25 5.82
N GLN A 26 17.36 -7.22 5.35
CA GLN A 26 16.98 -5.83 5.58
C GLN A 26 15.66 -5.49 4.89
N TYR A 27 15.46 -5.94 3.64
CA TYR A 27 14.22 -5.76 2.90
C TYR A 27 13.05 -6.44 3.60
N GLU A 28 13.19 -7.71 3.99
CA GLU A 28 12.13 -8.46 4.68
C GLU A 28 11.73 -7.79 6.01
N ALA A 29 12.71 -7.37 6.80
CA ALA A 29 12.45 -6.66 8.06
C ALA A 29 11.72 -5.32 7.82
N ALA A 30 12.18 -4.52 6.86
CA ALA A 30 11.56 -3.24 6.51
C ALA A 30 10.15 -3.42 5.92
N HIS A 31 9.96 -4.41 5.05
CA HIS A 31 8.67 -4.77 4.47
C HIS A 31 7.68 -5.16 5.57
N LEU A 32 8.04 -6.10 6.44
CA LEU A 32 7.15 -6.54 7.52
C LEU A 32 6.83 -5.42 8.51
N ALA A 33 7.81 -4.56 8.84
CA ALA A 33 7.57 -3.38 9.66
C ALA A 33 6.60 -2.40 9.00
N GLY A 34 6.71 -2.21 7.67
CA GLY A 34 5.77 -1.43 6.87
C GLY A 34 4.35 -2.00 6.90
N MET A 35 4.23 -3.30 6.70
CA MET A 35 2.94 -4.00 6.72
C MET A 35 2.28 -3.98 8.10
N ARG A 36 3.05 -4.13 9.19
CA ARG A 36 2.52 -3.94 10.56
C ARG A 36 1.90 -2.55 10.74
N ARG A 37 2.59 -1.49 10.33
CA ARG A 37 2.03 -0.13 10.41
C ARG A 37 0.73 0.01 9.61
N LYS A 38 0.66 -0.60 8.43
CA LYS A 38 -0.55 -0.61 7.60
C LYS A 38 -1.72 -1.33 8.27
N LEU A 39 -1.44 -2.36 9.06
CA LEU A 39 -2.44 -3.15 9.79
C LEU A 39 -2.72 -2.64 11.21
N GLY A 40 -2.10 -1.55 11.66
CA GLY A 40 -2.30 -0.97 12.99
C GLY A 40 -1.61 -1.75 14.12
N LEU A 41 -0.57 -2.50 13.79
CA LEU A 41 0.22 -3.26 14.75
C LEU A 41 1.43 -2.43 15.18
N SER A 42 1.44 -1.98 16.44
CA SER A 42 2.52 -1.17 17.02
C SER A 42 3.64 -2.02 17.60
N THR A 43 3.33 -3.26 17.98
CA THR A 43 4.30 -4.23 18.50
C THR A 43 4.61 -5.32 17.49
N GLN A 44 5.80 -5.93 17.63
CA GLN A 44 6.19 -7.10 16.83
C GLN A 44 5.85 -8.36 17.60
N ARG A 45 5.16 -9.31 16.94
CA ARG A 45 4.85 -10.63 17.51
C ARG A 45 5.12 -11.73 16.50
N GLU A 46 5.36 -12.92 17.03
CA GLU A 46 5.34 -14.14 16.23
C GLU A 46 3.97 -14.30 15.57
N GLY A 47 3.95 -14.73 14.31
CA GLY A 47 2.71 -14.84 13.52
C GLY A 47 2.35 -13.59 12.71
N ASP A 48 2.93 -12.40 12.97
CA ASP A 48 2.61 -11.19 12.20
C ASP A 48 2.88 -11.37 10.70
N GLN A 49 3.96 -12.08 10.33
CA GLN A 49 4.28 -12.36 8.94
C GLN A 49 3.21 -13.24 8.26
N ALA A 50 2.77 -14.30 8.97
CA ALA A 50 1.73 -15.18 8.45
C ALA A 50 0.39 -14.45 8.30
N LEU A 51 0.03 -13.57 9.25
CA LEU A 51 -1.17 -12.74 9.18
C LEU A 51 -1.15 -11.79 7.98
N VAL A 52 0.01 -11.16 7.71
CA VAL A 52 0.21 -10.29 6.54
C VAL A 52 0.08 -11.09 5.26
N GLN A 53 0.77 -12.23 5.16
CA GLN A 53 0.76 -13.06 3.96
C GLN A 53 -0.64 -13.60 3.65
N ASP A 54 -1.38 -14.09 4.66
CA ASP A 54 -2.75 -14.56 4.50
C ASP A 54 -3.67 -13.47 3.94
N LEU A 55 -3.54 -12.21 4.39
CA LEU A 55 -4.29 -11.09 3.80
C LEU A 55 -3.94 -10.91 2.32
N LEU A 56 -2.64 -10.87 2.00
CA LEU A 56 -2.20 -10.62 0.62
C LEU A 56 -2.66 -11.74 -0.33
N ASP A 57 -2.60 -12.99 0.11
CA ASP A 57 -3.06 -14.14 -0.67
C ASP A 57 -4.57 -14.09 -0.93
N ARG A 58 -5.35 -13.73 0.10
CA ARG A 58 -6.81 -13.55 -0.05
C ARG A 58 -7.15 -12.38 -0.96
N MET A 59 -6.43 -11.25 -0.84
CA MET A 59 -6.59 -10.11 -1.74
C MET A 59 -6.29 -10.50 -3.19
N ALA A 60 -5.20 -11.23 -3.43
CA ALA A 60 -4.84 -11.71 -4.77
C ALA A 60 -5.91 -12.64 -5.35
N ALA A 61 -6.37 -13.63 -4.58
CA ALA A 61 -7.41 -14.58 -4.99
C ALA A 61 -8.75 -13.88 -5.32
N ASN A 62 -9.05 -12.78 -4.63
CA ASN A 62 -10.28 -12.00 -4.79
C ASN A 62 -10.14 -10.79 -5.70
N ARG A 63 -8.95 -10.53 -6.25
CA ARG A 63 -8.63 -9.33 -7.04
C ARG A 63 -8.99 -8.02 -6.32
N ALA A 64 -8.85 -8.01 -4.99
CA ALA A 64 -9.12 -6.86 -4.16
C ALA A 64 -8.06 -5.77 -4.39
N ASP A 65 -8.48 -4.52 -4.53
CA ASP A 65 -7.57 -3.39 -4.70
C ASP A 65 -6.70 -3.19 -3.46
N PHE A 66 -5.38 -3.19 -3.65
CA PHE A 66 -4.41 -3.11 -2.56
C PHE A 66 -4.58 -1.81 -1.75
N THR A 67 -4.60 -0.68 -2.41
CA THR A 67 -4.66 0.63 -1.74
C THR A 67 -5.98 0.83 -1.02
N LEU A 68 -7.10 0.51 -1.68
CA LEU A 68 -8.43 0.62 -1.08
C LEU A 68 -8.60 -0.34 0.09
N THR A 69 -8.12 -1.57 0.00
CA THR A 69 -8.22 -2.53 1.11
C THR A 69 -7.54 -1.98 2.35
N PHE A 70 -6.26 -1.57 2.26
CA PHE A 70 -5.56 -1.02 3.41
C PHE A 70 -6.16 0.30 3.89
N ARG A 71 -6.69 1.14 3.00
CA ARG A 71 -7.38 2.37 3.40
C ARG A 71 -8.67 2.08 4.16
N ARG A 72 -9.50 1.13 3.70
CA ARG A 72 -10.76 0.75 4.37
C ARG A 72 -10.52 0.00 5.68
N LEU A 73 -9.41 -0.73 5.80
CA LEU A 73 -9.01 -1.36 7.07
C LEU A 73 -8.79 -0.33 8.19
N CYS A 74 -8.50 0.94 7.90
CA CYS A 74 -8.40 1.99 8.92
C CYS A 74 -9.73 2.18 9.66
N GLU A 75 -10.86 2.14 8.94
CA GLU A 75 -12.20 2.23 9.54
C GLU A 75 -12.57 0.94 10.27
N ALA A 76 -12.26 -0.22 9.69
CA ALA A 76 -12.50 -1.51 10.32
C ALA A 76 -11.69 -1.69 11.62
N ALA A 77 -10.52 -1.03 11.74
CA ALA A 77 -9.72 -1.01 12.98
C ALA A 77 -10.35 -0.16 14.07
N ALA A 78 -11.19 0.81 13.73
CA ALA A 78 -11.95 1.61 14.69
C ALA A 78 -13.18 0.87 15.24
N GLY A 79 -13.75 -0.07 14.46
CA GLY A 79 -14.90 -0.87 14.86
C GLY A 79 -15.48 -1.68 13.70
N SER A 80 -16.27 -2.71 14.02
CA SER A 80 -16.84 -3.64 13.02
C SER A 80 -17.79 -2.97 12.01
N ALA A 81 -18.26 -1.76 12.28
CA ALA A 81 -19.05 -0.99 11.31
C ALA A 81 -18.25 -0.70 10.01
N GLY A 82 -16.91 -0.64 10.10
CA GLY A 82 -16.04 -0.45 8.94
C GLY A 82 -15.86 -1.69 8.05
N ASP A 83 -16.25 -2.88 8.52
CA ASP A 83 -16.05 -4.14 7.78
C ASP A 83 -16.80 -4.18 6.44
N ALA A 84 -17.98 -3.61 6.39
CA ALA A 84 -18.81 -3.62 5.18
C ALA A 84 -18.07 -3.02 3.98
N ALA A 85 -17.31 -1.94 4.19
CA ALA A 85 -16.54 -1.28 3.15
C ALA A 85 -15.35 -2.11 2.67
N VAL A 86 -14.71 -2.91 3.55
CA VAL A 86 -13.63 -3.83 3.17
C VAL A 86 -14.20 -5.03 2.43
N ARG A 87 -15.27 -5.65 2.97
CA ARG A 87 -15.97 -6.80 2.36
C ARG A 87 -16.37 -6.54 0.90
N ALA A 88 -16.82 -5.33 0.61
CA ALA A 88 -17.25 -4.93 -0.74
C ALA A 88 -16.10 -4.93 -1.78
N LEU A 89 -14.85 -4.98 -1.35
CA LEU A 89 -13.68 -5.06 -2.23
C LEU A 89 -13.31 -6.49 -2.63
N PHE A 90 -13.87 -7.49 -1.94
CA PHE A 90 -13.58 -8.91 -2.17
C PHE A 90 -14.68 -9.53 -3.01
N ALA A 91 -14.31 -10.32 -4.02
CA ALA A 91 -15.26 -11.10 -4.82
C ALA A 91 -16.03 -12.10 -3.94
N ASP A 92 -15.35 -12.71 -2.97
CA ASP A 92 -15.94 -13.47 -1.88
C ASP A 92 -15.73 -12.75 -0.55
N PRO A 93 -16.75 -12.07 0.01
CA PRO A 93 -16.64 -11.39 1.30
C PRO A 93 -16.26 -12.30 2.47
N ALA A 94 -16.55 -13.61 2.41
CA ALA A 94 -16.19 -14.57 3.46
C ALA A 94 -14.67 -14.73 3.57
N ALA A 95 -13.94 -14.51 2.49
CA ALA A 95 -12.48 -14.51 2.51
C ALA A 95 -11.92 -13.42 3.45
N TYR A 96 -12.50 -12.21 3.43
CA TYR A 96 -12.16 -11.17 4.39
C TYR A 96 -12.56 -11.55 5.82
N ASP A 97 -13.78 -12.03 6.04
CA ASP A 97 -14.29 -12.35 7.37
C ASP A 97 -13.41 -13.37 8.09
N GLY A 98 -12.96 -14.41 7.38
CA GLY A 98 -12.08 -15.44 7.90
C GLY A 98 -10.71 -14.89 8.37
N TRP A 99 -10.17 -13.89 7.66
CA TRP A 99 -8.93 -13.23 8.04
C TRP A 99 -9.16 -12.21 9.16
N ALA A 100 -10.24 -11.43 9.10
CA ALA A 100 -10.53 -10.33 10.02
C ALA A 100 -10.65 -10.81 11.48
N ALA A 101 -11.09 -12.05 11.72
CA ALA A 101 -11.16 -12.63 13.06
C ALA A 101 -9.76 -12.71 13.71
N ALA A 102 -8.78 -13.29 13.01
CA ALA A 102 -7.40 -13.41 13.49
C ALA A 102 -6.75 -12.01 13.64
N TRP A 103 -7.01 -11.10 12.70
CA TRP A 103 -6.52 -9.72 12.78
C TRP A 103 -7.06 -9.00 14.02
N ARG A 104 -8.36 -9.13 14.36
CA ARG A 104 -8.95 -8.53 15.54
C ARG A 104 -8.39 -9.12 16.84
N GLU A 105 -8.18 -10.41 16.88
CA GLU A 105 -7.51 -11.07 18.02
C GLU A 105 -6.09 -10.47 18.20
N ARG A 106 -5.35 -10.31 17.09
CA ARG A 106 -4.02 -9.69 17.13
C ARG A 106 -4.07 -8.22 17.56
N LEU A 107 -5.08 -7.43 17.11
CA LEU A 107 -5.29 -6.05 17.53
C LEU A 107 -5.67 -5.93 19.02
N ALA A 108 -6.40 -6.87 19.57
CA ALA A 108 -6.76 -6.88 21.00
C ALA A 108 -5.54 -7.01 21.93
N ALA A 109 -4.43 -7.50 21.39
CA ALA A 109 -3.16 -7.60 22.10
C ALA A 109 -2.30 -6.32 22.06
N GLU A 110 -2.76 -5.27 21.34
CA GLU A 110 -2.13 -3.95 21.30
C GLU A 110 -2.70 -3.04 22.40
N SER A 111 -1.84 -2.17 22.96
CA SER A 111 -2.26 -1.20 23.98
C SER A 111 -2.88 0.08 23.41
N THR A 112 -2.70 0.32 22.09
CA THR A 112 -3.21 1.50 21.41
C THR A 112 -4.73 1.45 21.30
N SER A 113 -5.42 2.55 21.63
CA SER A 113 -6.87 2.66 21.48
C SER A 113 -7.31 2.57 20.02
N ALA A 114 -8.55 2.13 19.78
CA ALA A 114 -9.07 1.97 18.42
C ALA A 114 -9.05 3.29 17.60
N PRO A 115 -9.41 4.48 18.14
CA PRO A 115 -9.31 5.75 17.41
C PRO A 115 -7.86 6.13 17.07
N GLU A 116 -6.93 6.00 18.02
CA GLU A 116 -5.51 6.30 17.80
C GLU A 116 -4.89 5.36 16.76
N ARG A 117 -5.24 4.08 16.82
CA ARG A 117 -4.83 3.07 15.84
C ARG A 117 -5.32 3.43 14.44
N ALA A 118 -6.60 3.73 14.28
CA ALA A 118 -7.16 4.14 13.00
C ALA A 118 -6.47 5.40 12.44
N ALA A 119 -6.18 6.38 13.29
CA ALA A 119 -5.46 7.58 12.91
C ALA A 119 -4.01 7.29 12.47
N ALA A 120 -3.31 6.40 13.17
CA ALA A 120 -1.97 5.95 12.79
C ALA A 120 -1.97 5.17 11.46
N MET A 121 -2.95 4.29 11.27
CA MET A 121 -3.14 3.55 10.03
C MET A 121 -3.40 4.47 8.83
N ARG A 122 -4.21 5.54 8.98
CA ARG A 122 -4.44 6.51 7.91
C ARG A 122 -3.17 7.21 7.44
N LYS A 123 -2.19 7.42 8.34
CA LYS A 123 -0.87 7.98 7.99
C LYS A 123 0.04 6.99 7.26
N ALA A 124 -0.23 5.69 7.36
CA ALA A 124 0.51 4.62 6.67
C ALA A 124 -0.19 4.15 5.38
N ASN A 125 -1.48 4.44 5.22
CA ASN A 125 -2.32 3.97 4.13
C ASN A 125 -2.88 5.18 3.37
N PRO A 126 -2.35 5.52 2.18
CA PRO A 126 -2.83 6.67 1.42
C PRO A 126 -4.27 6.46 0.95
N ALA A 127 -5.04 7.56 0.89
CA ALA A 127 -6.33 7.61 0.23
C ALA A 127 -6.18 7.72 -1.30
N PHE A 128 -5.13 8.43 -1.74
CA PHE A 128 -4.86 8.68 -3.15
C PHE A 128 -3.48 8.18 -3.54
N ILE A 129 -3.39 7.57 -4.71
CA ILE A 129 -2.14 7.19 -5.38
C ILE A 129 -2.26 7.60 -6.86
N PRO A 130 -1.15 7.73 -7.60
CA PRO A 130 -1.20 7.95 -9.04
C PRO A 130 -1.74 6.69 -9.73
N ARG A 131 -3.06 6.61 -9.87
CA ARG A 131 -3.73 5.51 -10.56
C ARG A 131 -3.36 5.50 -12.03
N ASN A 132 -2.92 4.37 -12.58
CA ASN A 132 -2.43 4.29 -13.95
C ASN A 132 -3.42 4.83 -14.99
N HIS A 133 -4.72 4.55 -14.86
CA HIS A 133 -5.75 5.06 -15.78
C HIS A 133 -5.87 6.60 -15.73
N LEU A 134 -5.71 7.22 -14.56
CA LEU A 134 -5.73 8.68 -14.42
C LEU A 134 -4.44 9.32 -14.94
N VAL A 135 -3.30 8.64 -14.76
CA VAL A 135 -2.02 9.09 -15.33
C VAL A 135 -2.09 9.02 -16.86
N GLU A 136 -2.60 7.94 -17.44
CA GLU A 136 -2.78 7.77 -18.87
C GLU A 136 -3.75 8.81 -19.43
N GLU A 137 -4.87 9.08 -18.77
CA GLU A 137 -5.80 10.14 -19.13
C GLU A 137 -5.11 11.52 -19.18
N ALA A 138 -4.31 11.83 -18.14
CA ALA A 138 -3.59 13.10 -18.09
C ALA A 138 -2.54 13.22 -19.20
N LEU A 139 -1.81 12.14 -19.49
CA LEU A 139 -0.83 12.11 -20.58
C LEU A 139 -1.50 12.27 -21.95
N ASN A 140 -2.58 11.54 -22.22
CA ASN A 140 -3.32 11.62 -23.47
C ASN A 140 -3.93 13.02 -23.68
N ALA A 141 -4.47 13.63 -22.62
CA ALA A 141 -4.97 15.02 -22.69
C ALA A 141 -3.85 16.01 -23.08
N ALA A 142 -2.68 15.89 -22.44
CA ALA A 142 -1.55 16.76 -22.70
C ALA A 142 -0.99 16.57 -24.13
N VAL A 143 -0.84 15.32 -24.59
CA VAL A 143 -0.24 15.01 -25.90
C VAL A 143 -1.19 15.33 -27.06
N GLU A 144 -2.46 14.91 -26.95
CA GLU A 144 -3.40 15.02 -28.08
C GLU A 144 -4.08 16.38 -28.18
N ARG A 145 -4.31 17.05 -27.05
CA ARG A 145 -5.12 18.28 -26.97
C ARG A 145 -4.36 19.47 -26.39
N GLN A 146 -3.11 19.28 -25.94
CA GLN A 146 -2.35 20.28 -25.18
C GLN A 146 -3.12 20.77 -23.92
N ASP A 147 -3.95 19.89 -23.37
CA ASP A 147 -4.74 20.15 -22.17
C ASP A 147 -4.02 19.56 -20.94
N PHE A 148 -3.45 20.44 -20.12
CA PHE A 148 -2.72 20.08 -18.92
C PHE A 148 -3.60 20.06 -17.65
N GLN A 149 -4.88 20.43 -17.73
CA GLN A 149 -5.76 20.48 -16.56
C GLN A 149 -5.88 19.14 -15.83
N PRO A 150 -6.04 17.96 -16.49
CA PRO A 150 -6.07 16.68 -15.79
C PRO A 150 -4.77 16.38 -15.04
N PHE A 151 -3.61 16.75 -15.59
CA PHE A 151 -2.31 16.59 -14.94
C PHE A 151 -2.19 17.48 -13.69
N GLU A 152 -2.52 18.77 -13.81
CA GLU A 152 -2.49 19.73 -12.71
C GLU A 152 -3.42 19.30 -11.59
N ARG A 153 -4.63 18.84 -11.94
CA ARG A 153 -5.59 18.33 -10.98
C ARG A 153 -5.08 17.07 -10.25
N LEU A 154 -4.43 16.16 -10.98
CA LEU A 154 -3.83 14.96 -10.38
C LEU A 154 -2.72 15.34 -9.41
N LEU A 155 -1.85 16.31 -9.75
CA LEU A 155 -0.82 16.82 -8.83
C LEU A 155 -1.42 17.42 -7.57
N GLU A 156 -2.49 18.23 -7.69
CA GLU A 156 -3.20 18.82 -6.55
C GLU A 156 -3.76 17.74 -5.61
N VAL A 157 -4.33 16.68 -6.18
CA VAL A 157 -4.86 15.55 -5.40
C VAL A 157 -3.74 14.82 -4.66
N LEU A 158 -2.63 14.57 -5.34
CA LEU A 158 -1.50 13.81 -4.81
C LEU A 158 -0.61 14.62 -3.85
N ALA A 159 -0.79 15.95 -3.75
CA ALA A 159 -0.05 16.78 -2.79
C ALA A 159 -0.36 16.40 -1.32
N ASN A 160 -1.57 15.88 -1.04
CA ASN A 160 -1.98 15.41 0.29
C ASN A 160 -2.59 14.01 0.21
N PRO A 161 -1.77 12.97 -0.06
CA PRO A 161 -2.27 11.65 -0.43
C PRO A 161 -2.91 10.87 0.72
N PHE A 162 -2.71 11.31 1.98
CA PHE A 162 -3.23 10.63 3.17
C PHE A 162 -4.51 11.26 3.73
N GLU A 163 -4.98 12.35 3.15
CA GLU A 163 -6.20 13.05 3.59
C GLU A 163 -7.42 12.60 2.78
N ASP A 164 -8.50 12.20 3.47
CA ASP A 164 -9.78 11.96 2.82
C ASP A 164 -10.40 13.31 2.46
N ARG A 165 -10.70 13.52 1.19
CA ARG A 165 -11.28 14.77 0.69
C ARG A 165 -12.57 14.47 -0.08
N PRO A 166 -13.75 14.91 0.40
CA PRO A 166 -15.02 14.76 -0.31
C PRO A 166 -14.96 15.35 -1.71
N GLY A 167 -15.61 14.69 -2.67
CA GLY A 167 -15.63 15.10 -4.08
C GLY A 167 -14.42 14.63 -4.90
N LEU A 168 -13.49 13.87 -4.29
CA LEU A 168 -12.32 13.31 -4.97
C LEU A 168 -12.38 11.76 -5.09
N GLU A 169 -13.55 11.18 -4.93
CA GLU A 169 -13.77 9.72 -4.91
C GLU A 169 -13.26 9.06 -6.19
N ARG A 170 -13.37 9.74 -7.35
CA ARG A 170 -12.84 9.27 -8.64
C ARG A 170 -11.33 8.99 -8.57
N TYR A 171 -10.56 9.84 -7.87
CA TYR A 171 -9.10 9.70 -7.78
C TYR A 171 -8.67 8.57 -6.83
N ALA A 172 -9.55 8.13 -5.94
CA ALA A 172 -9.33 6.98 -5.08
C ALA A 172 -9.77 5.66 -5.74
N ALA A 173 -10.74 5.70 -6.65
CA ALA A 173 -11.36 4.53 -7.25
C ALA A 173 -10.38 3.69 -8.07
N SER A 174 -10.60 2.37 -8.08
CA SER A 174 -9.94 1.46 -9.01
C SER A 174 -10.40 1.73 -10.44
N ALA A 175 -9.53 1.45 -11.41
CA ALA A 175 -9.90 1.49 -12.83
C ALA A 175 -11.09 0.56 -13.10
N GLN A 176 -12.01 1.00 -13.95
CA GLN A 176 -13.01 0.12 -14.54
C GLN A 176 -12.32 -0.81 -15.56
N PRO A 177 -12.92 -1.95 -15.93
CA PRO A 177 -12.30 -2.89 -16.87
C PRO A 177 -11.87 -2.24 -18.19
N GLU A 178 -12.62 -1.24 -18.66
CA GLU A 178 -12.37 -0.48 -19.90
C GLU A 178 -11.21 0.49 -19.77
N GLU A 179 -10.93 0.96 -18.55
CA GLU A 179 -9.86 1.91 -18.22
C GLU A 179 -8.55 1.21 -17.85
N ALA A 180 -8.54 -0.13 -17.82
CA ALA A 180 -7.37 -0.89 -17.38
C ALA A 180 -6.19 -0.70 -18.35
N VAL A 181 -5.14 -0.06 -17.86
CA VAL A 181 -3.88 0.11 -18.59
C VAL A 181 -3.16 -1.24 -18.62
N ARG A 182 -3.05 -1.84 -19.81
CA ARG A 182 -2.50 -3.19 -19.99
C ARG A 182 -0.98 -3.24 -19.98
N TYR A 183 -0.34 -2.13 -20.37
CA TYR A 183 1.11 -2.02 -20.45
C TYR A 183 1.57 -0.71 -19.81
N THR A 184 2.46 -0.80 -18.85
CA THR A 184 3.17 0.35 -18.31
C THR A 184 4.62 0.27 -18.78
N PHE A 185 5.10 1.30 -19.46
CA PHE A 185 6.49 1.39 -19.86
C PHE A 185 7.25 2.19 -18.80
N CYS A 186 8.09 1.52 -18.03
CA CYS A 186 9.18 2.20 -17.35
C CYS A 186 10.23 2.46 -18.43
N GLY A 187 10.25 3.66 -18.99
CA GLY A 187 11.22 4.02 -20.01
C GLY A 187 12.64 3.98 -19.45
N THR A 188 13.40 2.97 -19.83
CA THR A 188 14.85 2.91 -19.78
C THR A 188 15.34 2.67 -21.20
#